data_eab6c87df520270032bdb458f33a3808
#
_entry.id   eab6c87df520270032bdb458f33a3808
#
_cell.length_a   1.000
_cell.length_b   1.000
_cell.length_c   1.000
_cell.angle_alpha   90.00
_cell.angle_beta   90.00
_cell.angle_gamma   90.00
#
_symmetry.space_group_name_H-M   'P 1'
#
loop_
_entity.id
_entity.type
_entity.pdbx_description
1 polymer ?
#
loop_
_entity_poly.entity_id
_entity_poly.type
_entity_poly.pdbx_seq_one_letter_code
_entity_poly.pdbx_strand_id
1 'polypeptide(L)'
;MAKKVLQTSRFKIFGIVQGVGFRPFVSRTANALGITGDVCNKGSYVEVRAQGTKDALQDFRKKLEKEPPERAVILKILQDSTEKAPLFHDFQIIESAHESGDVFVSPDIAICPKCQSELFDKSDRRYLHPFINCTSCGPRLTILDAMPYDRERTSMGAFPMCPACRYEYTHAETRRYDAQPVCCNDCGPHVYLLGGEERDHAALTRARHVLQEGGIVAVKGIGGFHLACDARNEAAVQRLRERKNRPQKPFAVMLRGLDAVRRECRLSDAQKAYCWKKAAAEKSLRASHPQCPPSASCCPTRRCTFCSFPCPTNSLISQIVSS
;
A
#
# COMPACT_ATOMS: atom_id res chain seq x y z
N MET A 1 25.88 -18.67 -38.19
CA MET A 1 25.25 -18.15 -36.96
C MET A 1 24.89 -19.36 -36.10
N ALA A 2 25.51 -19.51 -34.94
CA ALA A 2 25.21 -20.61 -34.02
C ALA A 2 23.74 -20.48 -33.55
N LYS A 3 22.95 -21.53 -33.72
CA LYS A 3 21.58 -21.62 -33.23
C LYS A 3 21.61 -21.41 -31.71
N LYS A 4 21.10 -20.28 -31.21
CA LYS A 4 20.96 -20.03 -29.77
C LYS A 4 20.07 -21.13 -29.19
N VAL A 5 20.61 -22.01 -28.39
CA VAL A 5 19.86 -23.06 -27.71
C VAL A 5 19.01 -22.40 -26.63
N LEU A 6 17.70 -22.39 -26.81
CA LEU A 6 16.75 -21.94 -25.82
C LEU A 6 16.58 -23.01 -24.75
N GLN A 7 16.61 -22.61 -23.51
CA GLN A 7 16.34 -23.45 -22.34
C GLN A 7 15.13 -22.89 -21.60
N THR A 8 14.36 -23.75 -20.94
CA THR A 8 13.27 -23.33 -20.08
C THR A 8 13.59 -23.68 -18.63
N SER A 9 13.55 -22.70 -17.77
CA SER A 9 13.69 -22.85 -16.32
C SER A 9 12.39 -22.50 -15.61
N ARG A 10 12.06 -23.28 -14.60
CA ARG A 10 10.99 -23.00 -13.66
C ARG A 10 11.56 -22.51 -12.35
N PHE A 11 11.12 -21.34 -11.90
CA PHE A 11 11.49 -20.76 -10.62
C PHE A 11 10.28 -20.81 -9.68
N LYS A 12 10.50 -21.28 -8.46
CA LYS A 12 9.54 -21.17 -7.35
C LYS A 12 10.12 -20.23 -6.31
N ILE A 13 9.45 -19.12 -6.08
CA ILE A 13 9.95 -18.01 -5.27
C ILE A 13 9.06 -17.86 -4.05
N PHE A 14 9.65 -18.06 -2.87
CA PHE A 14 8.99 -18.06 -1.57
C PHE A 14 9.35 -16.81 -0.78
N GLY A 15 8.38 -16.29 -0.02
CA GLY A 15 8.56 -15.13 0.84
C GLY A 15 7.41 -14.14 0.74
N ILE A 16 7.67 -12.87 1.08
CA ILE A 16 6.72 -11.77 0.86
C ILE A 16 6.88 -11.31 -0.59
N VAL A 17 6.22 -12.03 -1.50
CA VAL A 17 6.32 -11.82 -2.96
C VAL A 17 4.97 -11.58 -3.61
N GLN A 18 3.88 -11.56 -2.83
CA GLN A 18 2.53 -11.21 -3.30
C GLN A 18 2.09 -9.86 -2.73
N GLY A 19 1.34 -9.09 -3.50
CA GLY A 19 0.87 -7.76 -3.09
C GLY A 19 1.95 -6.66 -3.00
N VAL A 20 3.16 -6.94 -3.44
CA VAL A 20 4.33 -6.03 -3.40
C VAL A 20 4.86 -5.63 -4.79
N GLY A 21 4.08 -5.89 -5.84
CA GLY A 21 4.47 -5.60 -7.23
C GLY A 21 5.50 -6.57 -7.81
N PHE A 22 5.57 -7.79 -7.27
CA PHE A 22 6.58 -8.78 -7.68
C PHE A 22 6.30 -9.32 -9.09
N ARG A 23 5.06 -9.73 -9.44
CA ARG A 23 4.71 -10.19 -10.79
C ARG A 23 5.04 -9.14 -11.88
N PRO A 24 4.64 -7.85 -11.74
CA PRO A 24 5.07 -6.77 -12.62
C PRO A 24 6.59 -6.60 -12.74
N PHE A 25 7.31 -6.75 -11.65
CA PHE A 25 8.78 -6.70 -11.67
C PHE A 25 9.38 -7.85 -12.48
N VAL A 26 8.92 -9.08 -12.25
CA VAL A 26 9.35 -10.28 -12.99
C VAL A 26 9.11 -10.10 -14.49
N SER A 27 7.91 -9.66 -14.88
CA SER A 27 7.53 -9.44 -16.29
C SER A 27 8.44 -8.39 -16.96
N ARG A 28 8.65 -7.24 -16.31
CA ARG A 28 9.56 -6.20 -16.87
C ARG A 28 10.99 -6.67 -16.96
N THR A 29 11.49 -7.42 -15.98
CA THR A 29 12.86 -7.96 -15.97
C THR A 29 13.04 -8.99 -17.07
N ALA A 30 12.07 -9.87 -17.29
CA ALA A 30 12.09 -10.85 -18.36
C ALA A 30 12.10 -10.18 -19.74
N ASN A 31 11.21 -9.22 -19.97
CA ASN A 31 11.15 -8.47 -21.23
C ASN A 31 12.46 -7.71 -21.51
N ALA A 32 13.05 -7.08 -20.49
CA ALA A 32 14.35 -6.38 -20.64
C ALA A 32 15.52 -7.31 -21.00
N LEU A 33 15.44 -8.60 -20.67
CA LEU A 33 16.44 -9.62 -20.99
C LEU A 33 16.09 -10.48 -22.21
N GLY A 34 14.99 -10.16 -22.92
CA GLY A 34 14.51 -10.93 -24.06
C GLY A 34 14.10 -12.36 -23.69
N ILE A 35 13.60 -12.56 -22.47
CA ILE A 35 13.09 -13.83 -21.96
C ILE A 35 11.59 -13.89 -22.21
N THR A 36 11.11 -15.02 -22.70
CA THR A 36 9.68 -15.32 -22.85
C THR A 36 9.21 -16.29 -21.76
N GLY A 37 7.91 -16.34 -21.51
CA GLY A 37 7.37 -17.21 -20.47
C GLY A 37 6.17 -16.64 -19.74
N ASP A 38 6.02 -17.04 -18.48
CA ASP A 38 4.92 -16.54 -17.66
C ASP A 38 5.25 -16.50 -16.16
N VAL A 39 4.42 -15.77 -15.45
CA VAL A 39 4.46 -15.68 -13.99
C VAL A 39 3.07 -15.73 -13.40
N CYS A 40 2.87 -16.52 -12.34
CA CYS A 40 1.61 -16.58 -11.59
C CYS A 40 1.85 -16.76 -10.08
N ASN A 41 0.82 -16.42 -9.30
CA ASN A 41 0.78 -16.79 -7.89
C ASN A 41 0.30 -18.25 -7.75
N LYS A 42 0.98 -18.99 -6.89
CA LYS A 42 0.68 -20.40 -6.55
C LYS A 42 0.57 -20.52 -5.04
N GLY A 43 -0.62 -20.24 -4.48
CA GLY A 43 -0.79 -20.34 -3.03
C GLY A 43 0.35 -19.71 -2.23
N SER A 44 1.34 -20.49 -1.81
CA SER A 44 2.44 -20.06 -0.93
C SER A 44 3.67 -19.48 -1.64
N TYR A 45 3.74 -19.49 -2.97
CA TYR A 45 4.89 -19.01 -3.74
C TYR A 45 4.46 -18.36 -5.05
N VAL A 46 5.40 -17.67 -5.69
CA VAL A 46 5.27 -17.20 -7.07
C VAL A 46 6.00 -18.19 -7.98
N GLU A 47 5.31 -18.71 -9.00
CA GLU A 47 5.92 -19.53 -10.03
C GLU A 47 6.24 -18.70 -11.27
N VAL A 48 7.45 -18.88 -11.79
CA VAL A 48 7.91 -18.26 -13.04
C VAL A 48 8.38 -19.37 -13.97
N ARG A 49 7.86 -19.43 -15.19
CA ARG A 49 8.42 -20.24 -16.27
C ARG A 49 9.13 -19.28 -17.22
N ALA A 50 10.43 -19.39 -17.34
CA ALA A 50 11.25 -18.50 -18.14
C ALA A 50 12.00 -19.26 -19.22
N GLN A 51 11.88 -18.80 -20.46
CA GLN A 51 12.54 -19.41 -21.63
C GLN A 51 13.48 -18.40 -22.29
N GLY A 52 14.75 -18.77 -22.43
CA GLY A 52 15.78 -17.91 -22.98
C GLY A 52 17.12 -18.63 -23.16
N THR A 53 18.16 -17.86 -23.46
CA THR A 53 19.52 -18.40 -23.47
C THR A 53 20.00 -18.66 -22.03
N LYS A 54 20.97 -19.54 -21.87
CA LYS A 54 21.55 -19.86 -20.56
C LYS A 54 22.02 -18.61 -19.81
N ASP A 55 22.69 -17.70 -20.51
CA ASP A 55 23.22 -16.46 -19.92
C ASP A 55 22.07 -15.52 -19.50
N ALA A 56 21.06 -15.34 -20.35
CA ALA A 56 19.88 -14.53 -20.02
C ALA A 56 19.15 -15.07 -18.78
N LEU A 57 18.99 -16.40 -18.66
CA LEU A 57 18.36 -17.03 -17.51
C LEU A 57 19.18 -16.88 -16.23
N GLN A 58 20.52 -16.91 -16.32
CA GLN A 58 21.39 -16.63 -15.18
C GLN A 58 21.30 -15.17 -14.73
N ASP A 59 21.32 -14.23 -15.66
CA ASP A 59 21.17 -12.80 -15.35
C ASP A 59 19.79 -12.47 -14.80
N PHE A 60 18.76 -13.11 -15.33
CA PHE A 60 17.39 -13.03 -14.79
C PHE A 60 17.35 -13.46 -13.32
N ARG A 61 17.91 -14.64 -13.00
CA ARG A 61 18.00 -15.11 -11.62
C ARG A 61 18.73 -14.13 -10.71
N LYS A 62 19.90 -13.62 -11.15
CA LYS A 62 20.67 -12.63 -10.38
C LYS A 62 19.86 -11.37 -10.09
N LYS A 63 19.09 -10.86 -11.09
CA LYS A 63 18.25 -9.68 -10.91
C LYS A 63 17.10 -9.95 -9.95
N LEU A 64 16.46 -11.13 -10.03
CA LEU A 64 15.43 -11.52 -9.06
C LEU A 64 15.95 -11.49 -7.63
N GLU A 65 17.18 -11.99 -7.40
CA GLU A 65 17.80 -12.07 -6.07
C GLU A 65 18.29 -10.71 -5.56
N LYS A 66 18.88 -9.88 -6.44
CA LYS A 66 19.61 -8.65 -6.03
C LYS A 66 18.80 -7.37 -6.11
N GLU A 67 17.83 -7.32 -7.00
CA GLU A 67 17.05 -6.11 -7.33
C GLU A 67 15.53 -6.29 -7.15
N PRO A 68 15.05 -7.08 -6.16
CA PRO A 68 13.62 -7.26 -5.98
C PRO A 68 12.94 -5.93 -5.65
N PRO A 69 11.61 -5.82 -5.85
CA PRO A 69 10.87 -4.66 -5.39
C PRO A 69 11.17 -4.34 -3.93
N GLU A 70 11.27 -3.08 -3.59
CA GLU A 70 11.68 -2.58 -2.26
C GLU A 70 11.02 -3.29 -1.07
N ARG A 71 9.80 -3.78 -1.26
CA ARG A 71 9.00 -4.42 -0.20
C ARG A 71 8.91 -5.94 -0.33
N ALA A 72 9.50 -6.49 -1.36
CA ALA A 72 9.61 -7.94 -1.50
C ALA A 72 10.68 -8.48 -0.55
N VAL A 73 10.39 -9.58 0.11
CA VAL A 73 11.36 -10.34 0.90
C VAL A 73 11.41 -11.75 0.35
N ILE A 74 12.47 -12.06 -0.38
CA ILE A 74 12.69 -13.39 -0.92
C ILE A 74 13.39 -14.22 0.14
N LEU A 75 12.75 -15.30 0.57
CA LEU A 75 13.31 -16.25 1.53
C LEU A 75 14.05 -17.39 0.82
N LYS A 76 13.52 -17.84 -0.34
CA LYS A 76 14.08 -18.96 -1.08
C LYS A 76 13.68 -18.88 -2.55
N ILE A 77 14.60 -19.22 -3.44
CA ILE A 77 14.35 -19.48 -4.86
C ILE A 77 14.77 -20.90 -5.17
N LEU A 78 13.83 -21.72 -5.63
CA LEU A 78 14.11 -23.03 -6.24
C LEU A 78 14.08 -22.85 -7.74
N GLN A 79 15.02 -23.50 -8.43
CA GLN A 79 15.10 -23.50 -9.89
C GLN A 79 15.25 -24.92 -10.41
N ASP A 80 14.34 -25.30 -11.30
CA ASP A 80 14.37 -26.59 -11.99
C ASP A 80 14.47 -26.35 -13.51
N SER A 81 15.19 -27.19 -14.22
CA SER A 81 15.17 -27.21 -15.69
C SER A 81 13.94 -27.98 -16.17
N THR A 82 13.24 -27.46 -17.15
CA THR A 82 12.08 -28.12 -17.76
C THR A 82 12.38 -28.44 -19.22
N GLU A 83 12.59 -29.72 -19.52
CA GLU A 83 12.91 -30.17 -20.90
C GLU A 83 11.69 -30.16 -21.83
N LYS A 84 10.46 -30.27 -21.27
CA LYS A 84 9.20 -30.32 -22.04
C LYS A 84 8.34 -29.11 -21.73
N ALA A 85 8.79 -27.89 -22.09
CA ALA A 85 7.97 -26.69 -22.00
C ALA A 85 7.45 -26.31 -23.39
N PRO A 86 6.23 -25.74 -23.49
CA PRO A 86 5.76 -25.14 -24.72
C PRO A 86 6.69 -23.99 -25.14
N LEU A 87 6.70 -23.67 -26.43
CA LEU A 87 7.38 -22.47 -26.91
C LEU A 87 6.55 -21.24 -26.49
N PHE A 88 7.19 -20.31 -25.77
CA PHE A 88 6.57 -19.05 -25.40
C PHE A 88 6.93 -17.97 -26.42
N HIS A 89 5.96 -17.11 -26.79
CA HIS A 89 6.17 -16.03 -27.75
C HIS A 89 6.46 -14.69 -27.07
N ASP A 90 5.95 -14.48 -25.88
CA ASP A 90 6.09 -13.29 -25.05
C ASP A 90 6.22 -13.65 -23.57
N PHE A 91 6.23 -12.66 -22.68
CA PHE A 91 6.22 -12.89 -21.24
C PHE A 91 4.93 -12.31 -20.63
N GLN A 92 4.11 -13.19 -20.04
CA GLN A 92 2.78 -12.86 -19.55
C GLN A 92 2.64 -13.04 -18.03
N ILE A 93 1.82 -12.19 -17.41
CA ILE A 93 1.24 -12.49 -16.09
C ILE A 93 -0.03 -13.29 -16.33
N ILE A 94 -0.06 -14.52 -15.85
CA ILE A 94 -1.21 -15.42 -16.02
C ILE A 94 -2.01 -15.53 -14.71
N GLU A 95 -3.22 -16.05 -14.81
CA GLU A 95 -4.10 -16.27 -13.67
C GLU A 95 -3.43 -17.12 -12.59
N SER A 96 -3.74 -16.78 -11.34
CA SER A 96 -3.20 -17.48 -10.19
C SER A 96 -3.83 -18.87 -10.05
N ALA A 97 -3.03 -19.85 -9.67
CA ALA A 97 -3.55 -21.18 -9.38
C ALA A 97 -3.91 -21.31 -7.88
N HIS A 98 -4.96 -22.08 -7.62
CA HIS A 98 -5.51 -22.28 -6.28
C HIS A 98 -4.82 -23.45 -5.58
N GLU A 99 -3.54 -23.32 -5.27
CA GLU A 99 -2.84 -24.30 -4.44
C GLU A 99 -2.94 -23.91 -2.96
N SER A 100 -3.18 -24.88 -2.08
CA SER A 100 -3.16 -24.68 -0.63
C SER A 100 -1.73 -24.50 -0.13
N GLY A 101 -1.54 -23.65 0.88
CA GLY A 101 -0.24 -23.45 1.52
C GLY A 101 -0.21 -22.19 2.37
N ASP A 102 0.74 -22.11 3.29
CA ASP A 102 0.95 -20.91 4.11
C ASP A 102 1.46 -19.76 3.26
N VAL A 103 0.76 -18.63 3.30
CA VAL A 103 1.08 -17.46 2.50
C VAL A 103 1.37 -16.27 3.40
N PHE A 104 2.48 -15.59 3.14
CA PHE A 104 2.81 -14.33 3.77
C PHE A 104 2.08 -13.18 3.07
N VAL A 105 1.03 -12.68 3.68
CA VAL A 105 0.30 -11.51 3.18
C VAL A 105 1.05 -10.25 3.55
N SER A 106 1.28 -9.38 2.56
CA SER A 106 1.85 -8.06 2.84
C SER A 106 0.88 -7.25 3.72
N PRO A 107 1.36 -6.55 4.76
CA PRO A 107 0.54 -5.57 5.45
C PRO A 107 0.14 -4.43 4.52
N ASP A 108 -0.81 -3.62 4.96
CA ASP A 108 -1.18 -2.38 4.27
C ASP A 108 0.02 -1.43 4.20
N ILE A 109 0.14 -0.74 3.08
CA ILE A 109 1.29 0.07 2.75
C ILE A 109 0.88 1.53 2.65
N ALA A 110 1.58 2.42 3.38
CA ALA A 110 1.34 3.85 3.31
C ALA A 110 1.47 4.40 1.89
N ILE A 111 0.76 5.49 1.63
CA ILE A 111 0.79 6.16 0.33
C ILE A 111 2.22 6.51 -0.08
N CYS A 112 2.60 6.17 -1.31
CA CYS A 112 3.92 6.53 -1.84
C CYS A 112 3.94 7.99 -2.34
N PRO A 113 5.13 8.63 -2.45
CA PRO A 113 5.23 10.03 -2.89
C PRO A 113 4.57 10.30 -4.25
N LYS A 114 4.62 9.36 -5.19
CA LYS A 114 3.97 9.52 -6.51
C LYS A 114 2.45 9.53 -6.40
N CYS A 115 1.85 8.62 -5.64
CA CYS A 115 0.41 8.62 -5.39
C CYS A 115 -0.01 9.85 -4.58
N GLN A 116 0.84 10.30 -3.66
CA GLN A 116 0.57 11.54 -2.91
C GLN A 116 0.59 12.77 -3.83
N SER A 117 1.52 12.84 -4.77
CA SER A 117 1.55 13.93 -5.77
C SER A 117 0.27 13.93 -6.61
N GLU A 118 -0.14 12.78 -7.15
CA GLU A 118 -1.38 12.63 -7.92
C GLU A 118 -2.63 13.00 -7.10
N LEU A 119 -2.66 12.61 -5.81
CA LEU A 119 -3.78 12.92 -4.92
C LEU A 119 -4.05 14.42 -4.80
N PHE A 120 -3.01 15.25 -4.88
CA PHE A 120 -3.11 16.70 -4.72
C PHE A 120 -2.96 17.48 -6.03
N ASP A 121 -2.79 16.81 -7.14
CA ASP A 121 -2.77 17.43 -8.46
C ASP A 121 -4.20 17.57 -8.99
N LYS A 122 -4.66 18.82 -9.14
CA LYS A 122 -5.99 19.13 -9.65
C LYS A 122 -6.23 18.65 -11.09
N SER A 123 -5.18 18.41 -11.85
CA SER A 123 -5.24 17.90 -13.22
C SER A 123 -5.30 16.35 -13.27
N ASP A 124 -4.96 15.67 -12.17
CA ASP A 124 -4.99 14.21 -12.12
C ASP A 124 -6.41 13.68 -11.89
N ARG A 125 -6.76 12.64 -12.63
CA ARG A 125 -8.07 11.94 -12.50
C ARG A 125 -8.34 11.34 -11.11
N ARG A 126 -7.31 11.23 -10.27
CA ARG A 126 -7.38 10.77 -8.88
C ARG A 126 -7.25 11.90 -7.87
N TYR A 127 -7.44 13.16 -8.33
CA TYR A 127 -7.45 14.30 -7.42
C TYR A 127 -8.44 14.06 -6.26
N LEU A 128 -7.93 14.16 -5.04
CA LEU A 128 -8.66 13.91 -3.78
C LEU A 128 -9.35 12.52 -3.70
N HIS A 129 -8.88 11.54 -4.47
CA HIS A 129 -9.41 10.18 -4.38
C HIS A 129 -8.91 9.48 -3.10
N PRO A 130 -9.77 9.20 -2.11
CA PRO A 130 -9.34 8.72 -0.79
C PRO A 130 -8.74 7.30 -0.82
N PHE A 131 -9.03 6.53 -1.87
CA PHE A 131 -8.56 5.16 -2.05
C PHE A 131 -7.43 5.05 -3.09
N ILE A 132 -6.72 6.16 -3.35
CA ILE A 132 -5.60 6.17 -4.29
C ILE A 132 -4.51 5.18 -3.89
N ASN A 133 -4.02 4.42 -4.85
CA ASN A 133 -3.04 3.36 -4.65
C ASN A 133 -2.24 3.06 -5.92
N CYS A 134 -1.24 2.20 -5.78
CA CYS A 134 -0.52 1.58 -6.91
C CYS A 134 0.08 0.24 -6.49
N THR A 135 0.90 -0.39 -7.34
CA THR A 135 1.61 -1.65 -7.01
C THR A 135 2.48 -1.53 -5.77
N SER A 136 2.98 -0.33 -5.44
CA SER A 136 3.93 -0.10 -4.34
C SER A 136 3.28 0.47 -3.06
N CYS A 137 1.99 0.84 -3.07
CA CYS A 137 1.32 1.41 -1.90
C CYS A 137 -0.18 1.14 -1.91
N GLY A 138 -0.83 1.40 -0.78
CA GLY A 138 -2.26 1.21 -0.59
C GLY A 138 -2.60 -0.04 0.24
N PRO A 139 -3.88 -0.39 0.34
CA PRO A 139 -4.34 -1.51 1.13
C PRO A 139 -3.89 -2.86 0.53
N ARG A 140 -3.67 -3.83 1.40
CA ARG A 140 -3.33 -5.22 1.08
C ARG A 140 -4.14 -6.15 1.97
N LEU A 141 -3.70 -6.35 3.22
CA LEU A 141 -4.33 -7.23 4.17
C LEU A 141 -5.78 -6.82 4.49
N THR A 142 -6.05 -5.53 4.64
CA THR A 142 -7.39 -5.04 5.03
C THR A 142 -8.46 -5.18 3.97
N ILE A 143 -8.09 -5.43 2.71
CA ILE A 143 -9.05 -5.67 1.62
C ILE A 143 -9.05 -7.12 1.14
N LEU A 144 -8.20 -7.97 1.69
CA LEU A 144 -8.05 -9.36 1.26
C LEU A 144 -9.15 -10.22 1.87
N ASP A 145 -9.91 -10.92 1.04
CA ASP A 145 -10.94 -11.86 1.44
C ASP A 145 -10.41 -13.30 1.42
N ALA A 146 -9.58 -13.63 0.43
CA ALA A 146 -8.96 -14.95 0.30
C ALA A 146 -7.65 -14.88 -0.52
N MET A 147 -6.79 -15.88 -0.36
CA MET A 147 -5.59 -16.06 -1.18
C MET A 147 -5.89 -16.91 -2.43
N PRO A 148 -5.12 -16.76 -3.49
CA PRO A 148 -4.02 -15.81 -3.75
C PRO A 148 -4.50 -14.36 -3.86
N TYR A 149 -3.57 -13.39 -3.73
CA TYR A 149 -3.87 -11.96 -3.76
C TYR A 149 -4.15 -11.51 -5.21
N ASP A 150 -5.40 -11.65 -5.60
CA ASP A 150 -5.94 -11.22 -6.89
C ASP A 150 -7.22 -10.39 -6.67
N ARG A 151 -7.57 -9.51 -7.62
CA ARG A 151 -8.64 -8.53 -7.44
C ARG A 151 -9.99 -9.14 -7.05
N GLU A 152 -10.39 -10.22 -7.68
CA GLU A 152 -11.66 -10.93 -7.39
C GLU A 152 -11.70 -11.55 -5.98
N ARG A 153 -10.52 -11.69 -5.35
CA ARG A 153 -10.38 -12.20 -3.97
C ARG A 153 -10.11 -11.10 -2.96
N THR A 154 -10.41 -9.88 -3.34
CA THR A 154 -10.37 -8.70 -2.47
C THR A 154 -11.73 -8.00 -2.53
N SER A 155 -12.04 -7.18 -1.54
CA SER A 155 -13.23 -6.32 -1.56
C SER A 155 -13.27 -5.36 -2.76
N MET A 156 -12.15 -5.22 -3.53
CA MET A 156 -12.11 -4.47 -4.78
C MET A 156 -12.72 -5.22 -5.96
N GLY A 157 -13.00 -6.51 -5.85
CA GLY A 157 -13.77 -7.29 -6.83
C GLY A 157 -15.16 -6.70 -7.09
N ALA A 158 -15.78 -6.09 -6.08
CA ALA A 158 -17.07 -5.42 -6.19
C ALA A 158 -17.04 -4.12 -7.02
N PHE A 159 -15.85 -3.63 -7.43
CA PHE A 159 -15.66 -2.36 -8.15
C PHE A 159 -15.08 -2.61 -9.56
N PRO A 160 -15.92 -2.78 -10.60
CA PRO A 160 -15.46 -2.96 -11.97
C PRO A 160 -14.61 -1.76 -12.43
N MET A 161 -13.46 -2.06 -13.01
CA MET A 161 -12.55 -1.02 -13.49
C MET A 161 -13.12 -0.27 -14.69
N CYS A 162 -13.07 1.06 -14.69
CA CYS A 162 -13.31 1.87 -15.87
C CYS A 162 -12.23 1.60 -16.95
N PRO A 163 -12.45 1.95 -18.23
CA PRO A 163 -11.49 1.68 -19.31
C PRO A 163 -10.08 2.19 -19.02
N ALA A 164 -9.95 3.37 -18.44
CA ALA A 164 -8.65 3.97 -18.13
C ALA A 164 -7.93 3.22 -16.99
N CYS A 165 -8.64 2.77 -15.93
CA CYS A 165 -8.06 1.94 -14.89
C CYS A 165 -7.70 0.54 -15.40
N ARG A 166 -8.51 -0.02 -16.29
CA ARG A 166 -8.21 -1.29 -16.95
C ARG A 166 -6.96 -1.19 -17.82
N TYR A 167 -6.83 -0.10 -18.60
CA TYR A 167 -5.60 0.16 -19.36
C TYR A 167 -4.37 0.16 -18.45
N GLU A 168 -4.40 0.94 -17.37
CA GLU A 168 -3.27 0.97 -16.42
C GLU A 168 -2.99 -0.40 -15.78
N TYR A 169 -4.02 -1.19 -15.55
CA TYR A 169 -3.91 -2.53 -14.94
C TYR A 169 -3.25 -3.54 -15.87
N THR A 170 -3.54 -3.47 -17.18
CA THR A 170 -3.11 -4.48 -18.16
C THR A 170 -1.81 -4.14 -18.90
N HIS A 171 -1.34 -2.88 -18.85
CA HIS A 171 -0.18 -2.44 -19.62
C HIS A 171 1.07 -2.32 -18.75
N ALA A 172 2.10 -3.10 -19.13
CA ALA A 172 3.32 -3.31 -18.35
C ALA A 172 4.14 -2.03 -18.09
N GLU A 173 4.06 -1.04 -18.99
CA GLU A 173 4.71 0.26 -18.88
C GLU A 173 4.10 1.16 -17.80
N THR A 174 2.89 0.87 -17.37
CA THR A 174 2.19 1.69 -16.39
C THR A 174 2.65 1.40 -14.96
N ARG A 175 2.50 2.38 -14.10
CA ARG A 175 2.82 2.27 -12.67
C ARG A 175 1.81 1.41 -11.89
N ARG A 176 0.65 1.16 -12.46
CA ARG A 176 -0.45 0.38 -11.87
C ARG A 176 -0.66 -0.97 -12.53
N TYR A 177 0.30 -1.39 -13.35
CA TYR A 177 0.28 -2.72 -13.96
C TYR A 177 0.12 -3.80 -12.88
N ASP A 178 -0.91 -4.64 -13.03
CA ASP A 178 -1.28 -5.70 -12.08
C ASP A 178 -1.51 -5.22 -10.63
N ALA A 179 -1.89 -3.95 -10.43
CA ALA A 179 -2.22 -3.41 -9.12
C ALA A 179 -3.65 -3.78 -8.72
N GLN A 180 -3.83 -4.83 -7.93
CA GLN A 180 -5.15 -5.39 -7.59
C GLN A 180 -6.14 -4.35 -7.03
N PRO A 181 -5.73 -3.37 -6.17
CA PRO A 181 -6.65 -2.37 -5.64
C PRO A 181 -6.88 -1.16 -6.55
N VAL A 182 -6.37 -1.16 -7.81
CA VAL A 182 -6.46 0.00 -8.71
C VAL A 182 -7.90 0.49 -8.90
N CYS A 183 -8.09 1.79 -8.74
CA CYS A 183 -9.36 2.49 -8.94
C CYS A 183 -9.13 3.99 -9.13
N CYS A 184 -10.19 4.72 -9.40
CA CYS A 184 -10.23 6.18 -9.45
C CYS A 184 -11.61 6.68 -8.97
N ASN A 185 -11.83 7.98 -9.05
CA ASN A 185 -13.11 8.58 -8.63
C ASN A 185 -14.33 8.04 -9.39
N ASP A 186 -14.15 7.54 -10.64
CA ASP A 186 -15.26 7.04 -11.45
C ASP A 186 -15.62 5.57 -11.16
N CYS A 187 -14.66 4.76 -10.73
CA CYS A 187 -14.84 3.31 -10.62
C CYS A 187 -14.46 2.72 -9.28
N GLY A 188 -14.02 3.54 -8.33
CA GLY A 188 -13.63 3.09 -6.99
C GLY A 188 -14.71 3.28 -5.94
N PRO A 189 -14.40 2.96 -4.69
CA PRO A 189 -15.23 3.29 -3.56
C PRO A 189 -15.42 4.80 -3.42
N HIS A 190 -16.61 5.20 -2.96
CA HIS A 190 -16.96 6.59 -2.71
C HIS A 190 -17.04 6.88 -1.20
N VAL A 191 -16.71 8.11 -0.82
CA VAL A 191 -16.97 8.63 0.52
C VAL A 191 -18.31 9.36 0.49
N TYR A 192 -19.12 9.21 1.52
CA TYR A 192 -20.37 9.93 1.67
C TYR A 192 -20.61 10.31 3.12
N LEU A 193 -21.41 11.32 3.34
CA LEU A 193 -21.85 11.72 4.67
C LEU A 193 -23.13 10.94 5.02
N LEU A 194 -23.08 10.15 6.11
CA LEU A 194 -24.23 9.39 6.56
C LEU A 194 -25.32 10.36 7.05
N GLY A 195 -26.52 10.24 6.50
CA GLY A 195 -27.65 11.13 6.80
C GLY A 195 -27.64 12.44 5.99
N GLY A 196 -26.72 12.61 5.04
CA GLY A 196 -26.67 13.70 4.08
C GLY A 196 -26.64 13.19 2.63
N GLU A 197 -26.71 14.11 1.69
CA GLU A 197 -26.64 13.82 0.25
C GLU A 197 -25.21 13.99 -0.30
N GLU A 198 -24.33 14.61 0.48
CA GLU A 198 -22.98 14.94 0.06
C GLU A 198 -22.12 13.69 -0.14
N ARG A 199 -21.43 13.66 -1.28
CA ARG A 199 -20.51 12.59 -1.67
C ARG A 199 -19.14 13.14 -1.99
N ASP A 200 -18.12 12.29 -1.87
CA ASP A 200 -16.74 12.52 -2.26
C ASP A 200 -16.19 13.86 -1.76
N HIS A 201 -15.80 14.77 -2.64
CA HIS A 201 -15.22 16.05 -2.27
C HIS A 201 -16.19 16.92 -1.44
N ALA A 202 -17.48 16.90 -1.74
CA ALA A 202 -18.48 17.65 -0.97
C ALA A 202 -18.60 17.10 0.45
N ALA A 203 -18.62 15.77 0.62
CA ALA A 203 -18.67 15.13 1.93
C ALA A 203 -17.41 15.44 2.76
N LEU A 204 -16.22 15.39 2.13
CA LEU A 204 -14.95 15.75 2.79
C LEU A 204 -14.93 17.22 3.20
N THR A 205 -15.42 18.12 2.34
CA THR A 205 -15.50 19.55 2.63
C THR A 205 -16.46 19.80 3.80
N ARG A 206 -17.62 19.16 3.79
CA ARG A 206 -18.59 19.28 4.89
C ARG A 206 -18.01 18.75 6.22
N ALA A 207 -17.34 17.61 6.20
CA ALA A 207 -16.67 17.05 7.37
C ALA A 207 -15.60 18.00 7.93
N ARG A 208 -14.82 18.67 7.06
CA ARG A 208 -13.84 19.68 7.44
C ARG A 208 -14.50 20.88 8.12
N HIS A 209 -15.58 21.40 7.58
CA HIS A 209 -16.34 22.50 8.20
C HIS A 209 -16.84 22.12 9.59
N VAL A 210 -17.42 20.92 9.75
CA VAL A 210 -17.83 20.42 11.08
C VAL A 210 -16.67 20.43 12.08
N LEU A 211 -15.48 19.99 11.67
CA LEU A 211 -14.30 20.00 12.54
C LEU A 211 -13.86 21.43 12.88
N GLN A 212 -13.85 22.35 11.91
CA GLN A 212 -13.49 23.76 12.11
C GLN A 212 -14.45 24.49 13.05
N GLU A 213 -15.73 24.14 13.00
CA GLU A 213 -16.78 24.64 13.89
C GLU A 213 -16.74 23.99 15.29
N GLY A 214 -15.74 23.16 15.55
CA GLY A 214 -15.56 22.47 16.82
C GLY A 214 -16.43 21.23 16.98
N GLY A 215 -16.97 20.68 15.91
CA GLY A 215 -17.74 19.44 15.91
C GLY A 215 -16.87 18.19 16.04
N ILE A 216 -17.51 17.04 16.12
CA ILE A 216 -16.87 15.73 16.14
C ILE A 216 -17.36 14.96 14.92
N VAL A 217 -16.42 14.41 14.14
CA VAL A 217 -16.72 13.60 12.96
C VAL A 217 -16.33 12.14 13.22
N ALA A 218 -17.23 11.20 12.91
CA ALA A 218 -16.95 9.78 12.87
C ALA A 218 -16.55 9.39 11.44
N VAL A 219 -15.31 9.01 11.24
CA VAL A 219 -14.78 8.59 9.93
C VAL A 219 -14.69 7.08 9.88
N LYS A 220 -15.42 6.45 8.96
CA LYS A 220 -15.29 5.03 8.67
C LYS A 220 -14.13 4.85 7.69
N GLY A 221 -12.99 4.40 8.20
CA GLY A 221 -11.87 3.95 7.38
C GLY A 221 -12.00 2.47 6.99
N ILE A 222 -11.05 1.94 6.24
CA ILE A 222 -11.03 0.54 5.80
C ILE A 222 -11.04 -0.39 7.03
N GLY A 223 -10.21 -0.12 8.04
CA GLY A 223 -10.06 -0.96 9.23
C GLY A 223 -11.04 -0.67 10.38
N GLY A 224 -11.89 0.36 10.30
CA GLY A 224 -12.82 0.70 11.39
C GLY A 224 -13.19 2.18 11.48
N PHE A 225 -13.85 2.56 12.58
CA PHE A 225 -14.27 3.94 12.85
C PHE A 225 -13.22 4.71 13.64
N HIS A 226 -12.99 5.95 13.23
CA HIS A 226 -12.21 6.94 13.94
C HIS A 226 -13.08 8.14 14.31
N LEU A 227 -13.05 8.55 15.58
CA LEU A 227 -13.65 9.81 16.00
C LEU A 227 -12.58 10.89 15.97
N ALA A 228 -12.84 11.96 15.22
CA ALA A 228 -11.96 13.09 15.04
C ALA A 228 -12.59 14.39 15.53
N CYS A 229 -11.80 15.26 16.15
CA CYS A 229 -12.13 16.64 16.44
C CYS A 229 -10.88 17.50 16.29
N ASP A 230 -11.03 18.82 16.21
CA ASP A 230 -9.88 19.73 16.26
C ASP A 230 -9.19 19.64 17.62
N ALA A 231 -7.92 19.22 17.62
CA ALA A 231 -7.12 19.07 18.84
C ALA A 231 -6.78 20.43 19.53
N ARG A 232 -6.94 21.54 18.83
CA ARG A 232 -6.75 22.90 19.34
C ARG A 232 -8.00 23.48 20.00
N ASN A 233 -9.16 22.89 19.74
CA ASN A 233 -10.43 23.28 20.34
C ASN A 233 -10.68 22.49 21.63
N GLU A 234 -10.41 23.11 22.76
CA GLU A 234 -10.52 22.47 24.07
C GLU A 234 -11.94 21.98 24.38
N ALA A 235 -12.97 22.74 24.00
CA ALA A 235 -14.37 22.34 24.18
C ALA A 235 -14.72 21.12 23.34
N ALA A 236 -14.19 20.99 22.11
CA ALA A 236 -14.38 19.82 21.27
C ALA A 236 -13.68 18.57 21.85
N VAL A 237 -12.44 18.75 22.36
CA VAL A 237 -11.70 17.68 23.00
C VAL A 237 -12.39 17.21 24.28
N GLN A 238 -12.90 18.14 25.12
CA GLN A 238 -13.63 17.81 26.33
C GLN A 238 -14.91 17.02 26.01
N ARG A 239 -15.72 17.48 25.05
CA ARG A 239 -16.92 16.75 24.60
C ARG A 239 -16.57 15.35 24.11
N LEU A 240 -15.45 15.19 23.37
CA LEU A 240 -15.02 13.88 22.91
C LEU A 240 -14.63 12.98 24.08
N ARG A 241 -13.96 13.51 25.13
CA ARG A 241 -13.63 12.78 26.35
C ARG A 241 -14.88 12.27 27.07
N GLU A 242 -15.84 13.14 27.27
CA GLU A 242 -17.12 12.84 27.93
C GLU A 242 -17.87 11.75 27.15
N ARG A 243 -18.08 11.93 25.84
CA ARG A 243 -18.79 10.95 24.99
C ARG A 243 -18.09 9.59 24.92
N LYS A 244 -16.75 9.56 25.03
CA LYS A 244 -15.94 8.33 25.03
C LYS A 244 -15.77 7.75 26.43
N ASN A 245 -16.26 8.41 27.47
CA ASN A 245 -15.98 8.08 28.87
C ASN A 245 -14.47 7.84 29.10
N ARG A 246 -13.63 8.78 28.61
CA ARG A 246 -12.16 8.66 28.58
C ARG A 246 -11.49 9.92 29.15
N PRO A 247 -11.60 10.14 30.47
CA PRO A 247 -11.21 11.42 31.07
C PRO A 247 -9.69 11.70 31.01
N GLN A 248 -8.85 10.68 31.19
CA GLN A 248 -7.40 10.88 31.35
C GLN A 248 -6.56 10.29 30.23
N LYS A 249 -6.99 9.22 29.58
CA LYS A 249 -6.18 8.53 28.58
C LYS A 249 -5.95 9.45 27.36
N PRO A 250 -4.69 9.64 26.90
CA PRO A 250 -4.39 10.55 25.79
C PRO A 250 -5.03 10.07 24.48
N PHE A 251 -5.42 11.02 23.62
CA PHE A 251 -5.82 10.75 22.24
C PHE A 251 -4.60 10.78 21.31
N ALA A 252 -4.64 10.01 20.23
CA ALA A 252 -3.69 10.16 19.15
C ALA A 252 -3.95 11.50 18.44
N VAL A 253 -2.89 12.24 18.14
CA VAL A 253 -2.98 13.50 17.40
C VAL A 253 -2.36 13.29 16.02
N MET A 254 -3.08 13.70 14.98
CA MET A 254 -2.61 13.68 13.61
C MET A 254 -2.14 15.08 13.22
N LEU A 255 -0.95 15.18 12.66
CA LEU A 255 -0.33 16.43 12.25
C LEU A 255 0.09 16.34 10.77
N ARG A 256 0.08 17.48 10.07
CA ARG A 256 0.36 17.57 8.63
C ARG A 256 1.76 17.06 8.25
N GLY A 257 2.74 17.18 9.13
CA GLY A 257 4.12 16.78 8.87
C GLY A 257 5.06 17.12 10.03
N LEU A 258 6.35 16.79 9.88
CA LEU A 258 7.35 16.98 10.93
C LEU A 258 7.50 18.44 11.40
N ASP A 259 7.32 19.40 10.51
CA ASP A 259 7.41 20.82 10.88
C ASP A 259 6.25 21.24 11.77
N ALA A 260 5.05 20.70 11.55
CA ALA A 260 3.93 20.89 12.47
C ALA A 260 4.21 20.21 13.81
N VAL A 261 4.80 19.01 13.82
CA VAL A 261 5.20 18.31 15.04
C VAL A 261 6.24 19.11 15.83
N ARG A 262 7.24 19.68 15.16
CA ARG A 262 8.29 20.51 15.82
C ARG A 262 7.73 21.76 16.50
N ARG A 263 6.67 22.32 15.96
CA ARG A 263 6.00 23.48 16.57
C ARG A 263 5.20 23.12 17.82
N GLU A 264 4.63 21.94 17.84
CA GLU A 264 3.70 21.51 18.92
C GLU A 264 4.38 20.63 19.98
N CYS A 265 5.51 19.99 19.66
CA CYS A 265 6.17 19.01 20.52
C CYS A 265 7.68 19.21 20.58
N ARG A 266 8.26 18.96 21.75
CA ARG A 266 9.71 18.82 21.88
C ARG A 266 10.13 17.43 21.44
N LEU A 267 11.01 17.35 20.44
CA LEU A 267 11.52 16.10 19.90
C LEU A 267 13.02 16.00 20.12
N SER A 268 13.50 14.89 20.67
CA SER A 268 14.92 14.54 20.63
C SER A 268 15.35 14.14 19.22
N ASP A 269 16.66 14.18 18.94
CA ASP A 269 17.18 13.80 17.63
C ASP A 269 16.94 12.31 17.33
N ALA A 270 16.98 11.46 18.35
CA ALA A 270 16.61 10.05 18.21
C ALA A 270 15.13 9.86 17.80
N GLN A 271 14.22 10.64 18.40
CA GLN A 271 12.80 10.62 18.04
C GLN A 271 12.56 11.17 16.63
N LYS A 272 13.27 12.23 16.23
CA LYS A 272 13.23 12.74 14.84
C LYS A 272 13.70 11.67 13.85
N ALA A 273 14.84 11.05 14.14
CA ALA A 273 15.39 9.98 13.30
C ALA A 273 14.45 8.76 13.21
N TYR A 274 13.78 8.41 14.31
CA TYR A 274 12.80 7.33 14.35
C TYR A 274 11.54 7.67 13.54
N CYS A 275 10.99 8.87 13.70
CA CYS A 275 9.87 9.33 12.89
C CYS A 275 10.23 9.37 11.39
N TRP A 276 11.43 9.83 11.05
CA TRP A 276 11.94 9.85 9.68
C TRP A 276 12.22 8.44 9.15
N LYS A 277 12.86 7.58 9.96
CA LYS A 277 13.09 6.17 9.59
C LYS A 277 11.80 5.40 9.42
N LYS A 278 10.77 5.65 10.21
CA LYS A 278 9.45 5.01 10.03
C LYS A 278 8.70 5.58 8.81
N ALA A 279 8.80 6.85 8.54
CA ALA A 279 8.29 7.45 7.31
C ALA A 279 9.10 7.00 6.07
N ALA A 280 10.40 6.69 6.24
CA ALA A 280 11.29 6.21 5.19
C ALA A 280 11.51 4.69 5.22
N ALA A 281 11.39 4.03 6.37
CA ALA A 281 11.77 2.64 6.64
C ALA A 281 10.59 1.72 6.95
N GLU A 282 9.49 1.87 6.26
CA GLU A 282 8.74 0.66 5.90
C GLU A 282 9.64 -0.29 5.06
N LYS A 283 10.92 -0.06 5.05
CA LYS A 283 11.95 -0.82 4.35
C LYS A 283 12.43 -2.07 5.06
N SER A 284 12.08 -2.30 6.31
CA SER A 284 12.58 -3.46 7.06
C SER A 284 11.59 -3.90 8.12
N LEU A 285 10.65 -4.71 7.72
CA LEU A 285 9.97 -5.64 8.62
C LEU A 285 10.95 -6.74 9.03
N ARG A 286 11.95 -6.42 9.85
CA ARG A 286 12.53 -7.39 10.76
C ARG A 286 11.73 -7.31 12.05
N ALA A 287 10.95 -8.36 12.29
CA ALA A 287 10.29 -8.62 13.53
C ALA A 287 11.24 -8.43 14.71
N SER A 288 11.07 -7.38 15.45
CA SER A 288 11.33 -7.30 16.88
C SER A 288 10.60 -6.05 17.35
N HIS A 289 9.50 -6.25 18.10
CA HIS A 289 8.90 -5.20 18.87
C HIS A 289 9.96 -4.63 19.83
N PRO A 290 10.43 -3.39 19.66
CA PRO A 290 10.93 -2.67 20.79
C PRO A 290 9.72 -2.01 21.43
N GLN A 291 9.47 -2.36 22.67
CA GLN A 291 8.58 -1.63 23.55
C GLN A 291 8.93 -0.14 23.46
N CYS A 292 7.92 0.70 23.24
CA CYS A 292 8.07 2.15 23.27
C CYS A 292 8.66 2.53 24.63
N PRO A 293 9.82 3.21 24.71
CA PRO A 293 10.34 3.65 26.01
C PRO A 293 9.37 4.66 26.62
N PRO A 294 9.16 4.63 27.96
CA PRO A 294 8.16 5.46 28.65
C PRO A 294 8.51 6.95 28.78
N SER A 295 9.51 7.45 28.08
CA SER A 295 10.03 8.81 28.26
C SER A 295 9.91 9.71 27.03
N ALA A 296 8.73 9.78 26.40
CA ALA A 296 8.42 10.93 25.55
C ALA A 296 7.79 12.01 26.45
N SER A 297 8.59 12.87 27.02
CA SER A 297 8.12 14.05 27.76
C SER A 297 7.56 15.06 26.78
N CYS A 298 6.28 14.94 26.50
CA CYS A 298 5.50 16.01 25.87
C CYS A 298 5.09 17.02 26.88
N CYS A 299 4.96 18.29 26.47
CA CYS A 299 4.54 19.44 27.23
C CYS A 299 3.51 19.08 28.33
N PRO A 300 3.63 19.54 29.58
CA PRO A 300 2.81 19.10 30.71
C PRO A 300 1.30 19.30 30.54
N THR A 301 0.88 20.11 29.59
CA THR A 301 -0.55 20.37 29.31
C THR A 301 -1.13 19.52 28.14
N ARG A 302 -0.29 18.85 27.31
CA ARG A 302 -0.76 18.08 26.16
C ARG A 302 0.11 16.83 25.97
N ARG A 303 -0.35 15.69 26.45
CA ARG A 303 0.30 14.39 26.22
C ARG A 303 0.03 13.91 24.80
N CYS A 304 1.00 14.09 23.91
CA CYS A 304 0.97 13.48 22.57
C CYS A 304 1.53 12.06 22.63
N THR A 305 0.73 11.08 22.26
CA THR A 305 1.21 9.70 22.06
C THR A 305 1.45 9.50 20.57
N PHE A 306 2.71 9.48 20.15
CA PHE A 306 3.08 9.14 18.79
C PHE A 306 2.90 7.64 18.53
N CYS A 307 1.74 7.25 18.08
CA CYS A 307 1.51 5.98 17.38
C CYS A 307 0.60 6.29 16.19
N SER A 308 1.15 6.97 15.19
CA SER A 308 0.47 7.10 13.90
C SER A 308 1.13 6.20 12.89
N PHE A 309 0.51 5.07 12.61
CA PHE A 309 0.73 4.39 11.35
C PHE A 309 0.07 5.24 10.26
N PRO A 310 0.78 5.66 9.21
CA PRO A 310 0.13 6.26 8.07
C PRO A 310 -0.66 5.17 7.35
N CYS A 311 -1.96 5.06 7.65
CA CYS A 311 -2.91 4.38 6.80
C CYS A 311 -3.08 5.22 5.52
N PRO A 312 -3.28 4.66 4.33
CA PRO A 312 -3.50 5.44 3.09
C PRO A 312 -4.65 6.46 3.21
N THR A 313 -5.64 6.19 4.06
CA THR A 313 -6.71 7.15 4.41
C THR A 313 -6.25 8.30 5.31
N ASN A 314 -5.07 8.20 5.94
CA ASN A 314 -4.58 9.20 6.90
C ASN A 314 -4.12 10.51 6.23
N SER A 315 -3.74 10.49 4.96
CA SER A 315 -3.32 11.72 4.26
C SER A 315 -4.49 12.70 4.07
N LEU A 316 -5.69 12.18 3.82
CA LEU A 316 -6.91 13.00 3.73
C LEU A 316 -7.40 13.46 5.10
N ILE A 317 -7.37 12.58 6.10
CA ILE A 317 -7.75 12.94 7.48
C ILE A 317 -6.77 13.96 8.06
N SER A 318 -5.45 13.86 7.78
CA SER A 318 -4.48 14.85 8.23
C SER A 318 -4.70 16.23 7.60
N GLN A 319 -5.19 16.31 6.37
CA GLN A 319 -5.59 17.58 5.75
C GLN A 319 -6.91 18.11 6.24
N ILE A 320 -7.86 17.24 6.58
CA ILE A 320 -9.16 17.66 7.16
C ILE A 320 -8.92 18.33 8.54
N VAL A 321 -7.95 17.86 9.31
CA VAL A 321 -7.67 18.35 10.66
C VAL A 321 -6.69 19.53 10.69
N SER A 322 -5.86 19.74 9.67
CA SER A 322 -4.77 20.72 9.66
C SER A 322 -4.98 21.93 8.72
N SER A 323 -6.11 22.02 8.04
CA SER A 323 -6.56 23.22 7.31
C SER A 323 -7.60 23.94 8.16
#